data_d41970a24213a6fc208ca4cea28a5cc8
#
_entry.id   d41970a24213a6fc208ca4cea28a5cc8
#
_cell.length_a   1.000
_cell.length_b   1.000
_cell.length_c   1.000
_cell.angle_alpha   90.00
_cell.angle_beta   90.00
_cell.angle_gamma   90.00
#
_symmetry.space_group_name_H-M   'P 1'
#
loop_
_entity.id
_entity.type
_entity.pdbx_description
1 polymer ?
#
loop_
_entity_poly.entity_id
_entity_poly.type
_entity_poly.pdbx_seq_one_letter_code
_entity_poly.pdbx_strand_id
1 'polypeptide(L)'
;NRYAVVFTKIVDVTLENAKLAWLKLHEPENWKKTALFSTMQDYFLKQFGADDYYTDYSSASREGMMDVDNECWSKEMHDILGIDLSKRAKIVKEPGKVVGHIGKEVSEKSGLPVGTPICMGAHDQNCCTFGAGAVDDGTAVLVMGTFGSCFVVSDKSIRDPKERLVVKGNHGCGNFTIEAFSNTAASSYRWYRDTFCDYEKLMAKEQGEDPYDLINKQIATSPIGANGITFLSFLQGAGGARINGKARGTFVGMTLGTRKADMARAVMEGICYEMYDIIRAEEDSGIKIDKIRLAGGAAKSPLWCQMMADIFKHPIQILENGEAGCLGAALYAGVGVGAYKDCHEAAKVDRTTKEYTPNPDNYAAYDAAYKRFCDVYDALDKKIF
;
A
#
# COMPACT_ATOMS: atom_id res chain seq x y z
N ASN A 1 16.15 -16.92 -3.30
CA ASN A 1 16.58 -16.36 -2.01
C ASN A 1 15.48 -16.48 -0.99
N ARG A 2 15.64 -17.40 -0.02
CA ARG A 2 14.62 -17.70 1.03
C ARG A 2 14.31 -16.50 1.95
N TYR A 3 15.21 -15.54 2.01
CA TYR A 3 15.21 -14.46 2.98
C TYR A 3 14.86 -13.12 2.36
N ALA A 4 14.56 -13.18 1.10
CA ALA A 4 14.21 -12.01 0.36
C ALA A 4 12.69 -11.84 0.42
N VAL A 5 12.27 -11.23 1.51
CA VAL A 5 11.58 -9.98 1.25
C VAL A 5 12.65 -9.12 0.62
N VAL A 6 13.10 -9.50 -0.53
CA VAL A 6 14.05 -8.73 -1.28
C VAL A 6 13.25 -7.75 -2.08
N PHE A 7 13.18 -6.60 -1.54
CA PHE A 7 13.37 -5.47 -2.40
C PHE A 7 14.68 -5.73 -3.14
N THR A 8 14.57 -6.22 -4.40
CA THR A 8 15.51 -6.06 -5.48
C THR A 8 16.87 -5.50 -5.04
N LYS A 9 17.96 -6.14 -5.32
CA LYS A 9 19.35 -5.66 -5.40
C LYS A 9 19.78 -4.45 -4.54
N ILE A 10 18.87 -3.78 -3.86
CA ILE A 10 19.08 -2.60 -3.03
C ILE A 10 18.66 -2.95 -1.61
N VAL A 11 19.61 -2.86 -0.67
CA VAL A 11 19.30 -2.84 0.76
C VAL A 11 18.47 -1.60 1.00
N ASP A 12 17.18 -1.78 1.23
CA ASP A 12 16.28 -0.65 1.51
C ASP A 12 16.47 -0.23 2.97
N VAL A 13 16.89 1.02 3.13
CA VAL A 13 17.07 1.64 4.45
C VAL A 13 15.78 1.76 5.26
N THR A 14 14.63 1.52 4.65
CA THR A 14 13.33 1.50 5.35
C THR A 14 13.12 0.23 6.16
N LEU A 15 13.81 -0.86 5.80
CA LEU A 15 13.71 -2.13 6.52
C LEU A 15 14.42 -2.08 7.87
N GLU A 16 13.94 -2.86 8.82
CA GLU A 16 14.50 -2.91 10.16
C GLU A 16 15.93 -3.45 10.17
N ASN A 17 16.24 -4.47 9.38
CA ASN A 17 17.59 -5.05 9.31
C ASN A 17 18.69 -4.02 9.02
N ALA A 18 18.42 -3.06 8.12
CA ALA A 18 19.34 -1.97 7.82
C ALA A 18 19.52 -1.02 9.01
N LYS A 19 18.43 -0.69 9.71
CA LYS A 19 18.44 0.15 10.92
C LYS A 19 19.16 -0.54 12.07
N LEU A 20 18.93 -1.84 12.25
CA LEU A 20 19.63 -2.64 13.28
C LEU A 20 21.14 -2.73 12.99
N ALA A 21 21.52 -2.91 11.72
CA ALA A 21 22.92 -2.87 11.33
C ALA A 21 23.57 -1.52 11.64
N TRP A 22 22.86 -0.42 11.34
CA TRP A 22 23.29 0.93 11.64
C TRP A 22 23.49 1.15 13.16
N LEU A 23 22.50 0.77 13.98
CA LEU A 23 22.58 0.88 15.43
C LEU A 23 23.76 0.08 16.00
N LYS A 24 24.00 -1.13 15.51
CA LYS A 24 25.13 -1.95 15.92
C LYS A 24 26.47 -1.26 15.66
N LEU A 25 26.61 -0.59 14.51
CA LEU A 25 27.86 0.06 14.07
C LEU A 25 28.08 1.42 14.75
N HIS A 26 27.02 2.22 14.92
CA HIS A 26 27.13 3.61 15.32
C HIS A 26 26.75 3.85 16.78
N GLU A 27 26.00 2.93 17.41
CA GLU A 27 25.58 3.03 18.80
C GLU A 27 25.90 1.75 19.61
N PRO A 28 27.18 1.31 19.66
CA PRO A 28 27.56 0.03 20.24
C PRO A 28 27.22 -0.11 21.73
N GLU A 29 27.20 0.99 22.49
CA GLU A 29 26.86 0.95 23.90
C GLU A 29 25.36 0.74 24.12
N ASN A 30 24.51 1.36 23.29
CA ASN A 30 23.07 1.12 23.31
C ASN A 30 22.77 -0.30 22.82
N TRP A 31 23.47 -0.77 21.78
CA TRP A 31 23.36 -2.14 21.29
C TRP A 31 23.63 -3.19 22.37
N LYS A 32 24.70 -3.03 23.14
CA LYS A 32 25.04 -3.94 24.25
C LYS A 32 23.96 -3.96 25.34
N LYS A 33 23.35 -2.80 25.64
CA LYS A 33 22.33 -2.65 26.67
C LYS A 33 20.94 -3.09 26.20
N THR A 34 20.73 -3.28 24.91
CA THR A 34 19.43 -3.64 24.35
C THR A 34 19.00 -5.01 24.85
N ALA A 35 17.89 -5.02 25.57
CA ALA A 35 17.27 -6.24 26.10
C ALA A 35 16.35 -6.91 25.05
N LEU A 36 15.67 -6.08 24.23
CA LEU A 36 14.70 -6.55 23.25
C LEU A 36 14.68 -5.61 22.02
N PHE A 37 14.54 -6.19 20.83
CA PHE A 37 14.23 -5.49 19.58
C PHE A 37 12.76 -5.75 19.22
N SER A 38 11.98 -4.70 19.11
CA SER A 38 10.55 -4.77 18.87
C SER A 38 10.09 -3.61 18.00
N THR A 39 8.95 -3.76 17.35
CA THR A 39 8.30 -2.67 16.65
C THR A 39 7.59 -1.72 17.63
N MET A 40 7.16 -0.56 17.14
CA MET A 40 6.37 0.37 17.93
C MET A 40 5.02 -0.25 18.33
N GLN A 41 4.42 -1.05 17.46
CA GLN A 41 3.19 -1.79 17.76
C GLN A 41 3.37 -2.73 18.95
N ASP A 42 4.43 -3.53 18.97
CA ASP A 42 4.73 -4.48 20.04
C ASP A 42 4.91 -3.76 21.38
N TYR A 43 5.62 -2.62 21.34
CA TYR A 43 5.82 -1.77 22.50
C TYR A 43 4.49 -1.25 23.05
N PHE A 44 3.60 -0.74 22.19
CA PHE A 44 2.29 -0.26 22.64
C PHE A 44 1.43 -1.38 23.20
N LEU A 45 1.39 -2.55 22.56
CA LEU A 45 0.67 -3.71 23.09
C LEU A 45 1.13 -4.03 24.53
N LYS A 46 2.46 -4.03 24.76
CA LYS A 46 3.02 -4.26 26.09
C LYS A 46 2.62 -3.17 27.07
N GLN A 47 2.66 -1.90 26.67
CA GLN A 47 2.26 -0.77 27.54
C GLN A 47 0.76 -0.81 27.88
N PHE A 48 -0.08 -1.32 27.00
CA PHE A 48 -1.51 -1.47 27.25
C PHE A 48 -1.84 -2.66 28.14
N GLY A 49 -0.95 -3.63 28.32
CA GLY A 49 -1.13 -4.75 29.26
C GLY A 49 -1.02 -6.13 28.62
N ALA A 50 -0.39 -6.26 27.46
CA ALA A 50 0.01 -7.56 26.96
C ALA A 50 0.96 -8.24 27.96
N ASP A 51 0.85 -9.54 28.12
CA ASP A 51 1.62 -10.30 29.11
C ASP A 51 3.09 -10.44 28.73
N ASP A 52 3.42 -10.37 27.41
CA ASP A 52 4.78 -10.35 26.88
C ASP A 52 4.87 -9.38 25.68
N TYR A 53 6.04 -9.31 25.03
CA TYR A 53 6.22 -8.63 23.75
C TYR A 53 5.82 -9.55 22.61
N TYR A 54 4.81 -9.16 21.90
CA TYR A 54 4.27 -9.89 20.75
C TYR A 54 4.32 -9.03 19.50
N THR A 55 4.66 -9.64 18.38
CA THR A 55 4.53 -9.06 17.04
C THR A 55 3.62 -9.96 16.19
N ASP A 56 2.86 -9.35 15.31
CA ASP A 56 2.07 -10.12 14.35
C ASP A 56 2.93 -10.58 13.17
N TYR A 57 2.45 -11.64 12.51
CA TYR A 57 3.16 -12.26 11.42
C TYR A 57 3.39 -11.32 10.23
N SER A 58 2.43 -10.45 9.91
CA SER A 58 2.55 -9.50 8.80
C SER A 58 3.59 -8.40 9.08
N SER A 59 3.65 -7.89 10.31
CA SER A 59 4.66 -6.92 10.75
C SER A 59 6.05 -7.55 10.77
N ALA A 60 6.19 -8.74 11.36
CA ALA A 60 7.47 -9.47 11.40
C ALA A 60 8.04 -9.72 9.99
N SER A 61 7.19 -10.02 9.01
CA SER A 61 7.61 -10.26 7.64
C SER A 61 8.19 -9.03 6.94
N ARG A 62 7.88 -7.82 7.41
CA ARG A 62 8.40 -6.57 6.85
C ARG A 62 9.76 -6.16 7.41
N GLU A 63 10.21 -6.79 8.46
CA GLU A 63 11.46 -6.39 9.10
C GLU A 63 12.72 -6.84 8.33
N GLY A 64 12.56 -7.73 7.34
CA GLY A 64 13.67 -8.33 6.61
C GLY A 64 14.50 -9.30 7.45
N MET A 65 13.94 -9.76 8.57
CA MET A 65 14.58 -10.62 9.57
C MET A 65 13.84 -11.95 9.74
N MET A 66 12.76 -12.18 8.98
CA MET A 66 11.92 -13.34 9.07
C MET A 66 12.12 -14.30 7.89
N ASP A 67 12.03 -15.59 8.14
CA ASP A 67 11.82 -16.62 7.11
C ASP A 67 10.32 -16.77 6.90
N VAL A 68 9.80 -16.14 5.83
CA VAL A 68 8.38 -16.09 5.52
C VAL A 68 7.81 -17.46 5.18
N ASP A 69 8.61 -18.33 4.53
CA ASP A 69 8.15 -19.66 4.13
C ASP A 69 8.06 -20.63 5.32
N ASN A 70 8.96 -20.48 6.31
CA ASN A 70 8.94 -21.27 7.55
C ASN A 70 8.23 -20.56 8.71
N GLU A 71 7.72 -19.35 8.48
CA GLU A 71 6.95 -18.57 9.44
C GLU A 71 7.63 -18.38 10.81
N CYS A 72 8.91 -18.05 10.81
CA CYS A 72 9.72 -17.85 12.00
C CYS A 72 10.82 -16.80 11.80
N TRP A 73 11.41 -16.34 12.88
CA TRP A 73 12.61 -15.51 12.79
C TRP A 73 13.74 -16.26 12.07
N SER A 74 14.36 -15.63 11.09
CA SER A 74 15.48 -16.20 10.34
C SER A 74 16.75 -16.27 11.21
N LYS A 75 17.16 -17.46 11.58
CA LYS A 75 18.42 -17.64 12.33
C LYS A 75 19.61 -17.07 11.59
N GLU A 76 19.69 -17.27 10.27
CA GLU A 76 20.80 -16.77 9.44
C GLU A 76 20.92 -15.25 9.48
N MET A 77 19.80 -14.53 9.32
CA MET A 77 19.79 -13.05 9.38
C MET A 77 20.17 -12.54 10.77
N HIS A 78 19.75 -13.22 11.81
CA HIS A 78 20.09 -12.88 13.19
C HIS A 78 21.56 -13.14 13.50
N ASP A 79 22.13 -14.25 13.03
CA ASP A 79 23.55 -14.58 13.17
C ASP A 79 24.44 -13.52 12.47
N ILE A 80 24.05 -13.06 11.26
CA ILE A 80 24.77 -11.99 10.52
C ILE A 80 24.83 -10.70 11.35
N LEU A 81 23.73 -10.32 12.00
CA LEU A 81 23.68 -9.13 12.85
C LEU A 81 24.20 -9.39 14.27
N GLY A 82 24.40 -10.65 14.66
CA GLY A 82 24.77 -11.03 16.03
C GLY A 82 23.68 -10.70 17.03
N ILE A 83 22.43 -10.95 16.67
CA ILE A 83 21.25 -10.81 17.54
C ILE A 83 20.84 -12.20 18.03
N ASP A 84 20.72 -12.36 19.34
CA ASP A 84 20.10 -13.53 19.94
C ASP A 84 18.59 -13.51 19.68
N LEU A 85 18.03 -14.63 19.21
CA LEU A 85 16.58 -14.77 18.96
C LEU A 85 15.72 -14.53 20.20
N SER A 86 16.28 -14.77 21.41
CA SER A 86 15.58 -14.46 22.66
C SER A 86 15.32 -12.96 22.88
N LYS A 87 16.01 -12.10 22.11
CA LYS A 87 15.82 -10.64 22.12
C LYS A 87 14.79 -10.17 21.09
N ARG A 88 13.99 -11.08 20.52
CA ARG A 88 12.92 -10.73 19.56
C ARG A 88 11.55 -10.94 20.19
N ALA A 89 10.58 -10.11 19.77
CA ALA A 89 9.19 -10.31 20.12
C ALA A 89 8.69 -11.67 19.62
N LYS A 90 7.73 -12.26 20.32
CA LYS A 90 7.12 -13.53 19.94
C LYS A 90 6.18 -13.33 18.74
N ILE A 91 6.35 -14.09 17.69
CA ILE A 91 5.48 -14.01 16.51
C ILE A 91 4.13 -14.67 16.84
N VAL A 92 3.06 -13.92 16.63
CA VAL A 92 1.67 -14.40 16.73
C VAL A 92 1.13 -14.60 15.33
N LYS A 93 0.62 -15.79 15.05
CA LYS A 93 0.08 -16.17 13.73
C LYS A 93 -1.44 -16.18 13.71
N GLU A 94 -2.06 -16.39 14.86
CA GLU A 94 -3.52 -16.47 14.98
C GLU A 94 -4.14 -15.07 14.90
N PRO A 95 -5.09 -14.87 13.96
CA PRO A 95 -5.75 -13.57 13.82
C PRO A 95 -6.54 -13.22 15.09
N GLY A 96 -6.36 -12.00 15.55
CA GLY A 96 -7.09 -11.51 16.71
C GLY A 96 -6.70 -12.12 18.06
N LYS A 97 -5.67 -12.96 18.15
CA LYS A 97 -5.27 -13.62 19.41
C LYS A 97 -5.25 -12.65 20.57
N VAL A 98 -5.94 -12.99 21.65
CA VAL A 98 -5.88 -12.24 22.90
C VAL A 98 -4.49 -12.42 23.53
N VAL A 99 -3.76 -11.32 23.70
CA VAL A 99 -2.37 -11.28 24.20
C VAL A 99 -2.26 -10.62 25.56
N GLY A 100 -3.36 -10.21 26.15
CA GLY A 100 -3.44 -9.59 27.47
C GLY A 100 -4.78 -8.93 27.72
N HIS A 101 -4.86 -8.19 28.81
CA HIS A 101 -6.07 -7.46 29.20
C HIS A 101 -5.70 -6.10 29.80
N ILE A 102 -6.58 -5.12 29.63
CA ILE A 102 -6.42 -3.78 30.22
C ILE A 102 -6.40 -3.89 31.74
N GLY A 103 -5.29 -3.48 32.33
CA GLY A 103 -5.13 -3.40 33.79
C GLY A 103 -5.66 -2.07 34.37
N LYS A 104 -5.68 -1.97 35.71
CA LYS A 104 -6.22 -0.81 36.40
C LYS A 104 -5.54 0.51 36.01
N GLU A 105 -4.20 0.54 35.97
CA GLU A 105 -3.45 1.75 35.64
C GLU A 105 -3.76 2.26 34.19
N VAL A 106 -3.83 1.36 33.24
CA VAL A 106 -4.17 1.71 31.84
C VAL A 106 -5.62 2.16 31.76
N SER A 107 -6.53 1.49 32.47
CA SER A 107 -7.93 1.88 32.54
C SER A 107 -8.12 3.31 33.06
N GLU A 108 -7.42 3.69 34.14
CA GLU A 108 -7.49 5.03 34.73
C GLU A 108 -6.99 6.12 33.75
N LYS A 109 -6.00 5.80 32.91
CA LYS A 109 -5.42 6.74 31.93
C LYS A 109 -6.20 6.82 30.62
N SER A 110 -6.75 5.70 30.16
CA SER A 110 -7.38 5.57 28.84
C SER A 110 -8.90 5.66 28.85
N GLY A 111 -9.53 5.41 30.00
CA GLY A 111 -10.98 5.27 30.11
C GLY A 111 -11.53 3.91 29.65
N LEU A 112 -10.68 3.00 29.18
CA LEU A 112 -11.09 1.65 28.80
C LEU A 112 -11.39 0.82 30.05
N PRO A 113 -12.44 -0.02 30.07
CA PRO A 113 -12.77 -0.86 31.23
C PRO A 113 -11.63 -1.83 31.58
N VAL A 114 -11.40 -2.05 32.87
CA VAL A 114 -10.49 -3.11 33.34
C VAL A 114 -10.97 -4.47 32.81
N GLY A 115 -10.03 -5.28 32.33
CA GLY A 115 -10.33 -6.60 31.77
C GLY A 115 -10.72 -6.59 30.29
N THR A 116 -10.75 -5.42 29.62
CA THR A 116 -10.92 -5.37 28.17
C THR A 116 -9.81 -6.17 27.49
N PRO A 117 -10.14 -7.16 26.61
CA PRO A 117 -9.13 -7.96 25.92
C PRO A 117 -8.27 -7.10 25.00
N ILE A 118 -6.98 -7.40 24.98
CA ILE A 118 -6.02 -6.84 24.01
C ILE A 118 -5.79 -7.90 22.95
N CYS A 119 -6.26 -7.61 21.75
CA CYS A 119 -6.17 -8.54 20.63
C CYS A 119 -5.03 -8.15 19.69
N MET A 120 -4.33 -9.14 19.14
CA MET A 120 -3.34 -8.93 18.11
C MET A 120 -4.03 -8.49 16.81
N GLY A 121 -3.61 -7.36 16.27
CA GLY A 121 -3.99 -6.91 14.94
C GLY A 121 -3.01 -7.42 13.87
N ALA A 122 -2.76 -6.57 12.88
CA ALA A 122 -1.81 -6.81 11.81
C ALA A 122 -1.12 -5.50 11.42
N HIS A 123 -0.14 -5.57 10.53
CA HIS A 123 0.43 -4.39 9.88
C HIS A 123 -0.71 -3.55 9.26
N ASP A 124 -0.60 -2.22 9.29
CA ASP A 124 -1.65 -1.28 8.89
C ASP A 124 -2.27 -1.57 7.52
N GLN A 125 -1.43 -1.91 6.53
CA GLN A 125 -1.88 -2.26 5.19
C GLN A 125 -2.59 -3.63 5.15
N ASN A 126 -2.19 -4.59 5.99
CA ASN A 126 -2.91 -5.85 6.13
C ASN A 126 -4.26 -5.65 6.81
N CYS A 127 -4.34 -4.75 7.80
CA CYS A 127 -5.61 -4.31 8.36
C CYS A 127 -6.48 -3.65 7.27
N CYS A 128 -5.90 -2.78 6.43
CA CYS A 128 -6.63 -2.15 5.32
C CYS A 128 -7.16 -3.18 4.32
N THR A 129 -6.34 -4.17 3.95
CA THR A 129 -6.72 -5.25 3.04
C THR A 129 -7.86 -6.10 3.62
N PHE A 130 -7.77 -6.46 4.92
CA PHE A 130 -8.81 -7.20 5.61
C PHE A 130 -10.10 -6.38 5.78
N GLY A 131 -9.98 -5.11 6.21
CA GLY A 131 -11.13 -4.21 6.32
C GLY A 131 -11.78 -3.86 4.99
N ALA A 132 -11.04 -3.99 3.89
CA ALA A 132 -11.59 -3.97 2.54
C ALA A 132 -12.24 -5.31 2.13
N GLY A 133 -12.28 -6.32 3.00
CA GLY A 133 -12.90 -7.62 2.75
C GLY A 133 -12.13 -8.51 1.76
N ALA A 134 -10.85 -8.23 1.49
CA ALA A 134 -10.00 -9.08 0.67
C ALA A 134 -9.40 -10.19 1.54
N VAL A 135 -10.02 -11.34 1.53
CA VAL A 135 -9.62 -12.55 2.29
C VAL A 135 -9.40 -13.77 1.41
N ASP A 136 -9.78 -13.69 0.14
CA ASP A 136 -9.67 -14.77 -0.84
C ASP A 136 -8.93 -14.27 -2.09
N ASP A 137 -8.40 -15.21 -2.88
CA ASP A 137 -7.80 -14.95 -4.19
C ASP A 137 -8.77 -14.16 -5.10
N GLY A 138 -8.20 -13.33 -5.98
CA GLY A 138 -8.94 -12.58 -6.99
C GLY A 138 -9.41 -11.19 -6.56
N THR A 139 -9.23 -10.80 -5.30
CA THR A 139 -9.53 -9.43 -4.86
C THR A 139 -8.24 -8.66 -4.60
N ALA A 140 -7.99 -7.61 -5.41
CA ALA A 140 -6.94 -6.64 -5.15
C ALA A 140 -7.49 -5.46 -4.32
N VAL A 141 -6.66 -4.91 -3.44
CA VAL A 141 -6.94 -3.65 -2.72
C VAL A 141 -5.96 -2.60 -3.17
N LEU A 142 -6.49 -1.55 -3.80
CA LEU A 142 -5.73 -0.40 -4.26
C LEU A 142 -5.89 0.74 -3.26
N VAL A 143 -4.80 1.14 -2.63
CA VAL A 143 -4.79 2.29 -1.72
C VAL A 143 -4.16 3.48 -2.43
N MET A 144 -4.98 4.50 -2.73
CA MET A 144 -4.57 5.72 -3.44
C MET A 144 -4.52 6.91 -2.48
N GLY A 145 -3.43 6.98 -1.73
CA GLY A 145 -3.11 8.07 -0.81
C GLY A 145 -1.91 8.90 -1.28
N THR A 146 -1.08 9.40 -0.36
CA THR A 146 0.20 10.05 -0.69
C THR A 146 1.06 9.12 -1.52
N PHE A 147 1.21 7.88 -1.08
CA PHE A 147 1.74 6.75 -1.84
C PHE A 147 0.58 5.99 -2.50
N GLY A 148 0.89 5.19 -3.51
CA GLY A 148 -0.01 4.21 -4.09
C GLY A 148 0.46 2.81 -3.76
N SER A 149 -0.44 1.91 -3.38
CA SER A 149 -0.08 0.51 -3.15
C SER A 149 -1.18 -0.38 -3.68
N CYS A 150 -0.79 -1.48 -4.32
CA CYS A 150 -1.70 -2.56 -4.67
C CYS A 150 -1.36 -3.77 -3.81
N PHE A 151 -2.38 -4.37 -3.22
CA PHE A 151 -2.27 -5.55 -2.36
C PHE A 151 -3.17 -6.63 -2.92
N VAL A 152 -2.62 -7.80 -3.15
CA VAL A 152 -3.41 -8.98 -3.52
C VAL A 152 -3.19 -10.07 -2.48
N VAL A 153 -4.28 -10.68 -2.07
CA VAL A 153 -4.26 -11.85 -1.19
C VAL A 153 -4.08 -13.09 -2.03
N SER A 154 -3.21 -14.00 -1.61
CA SER A 154 -2.98 -15.29 -2.27
C SER A 154 -2.72 -16.40 -1.26
N ASP A 155 -3.24 -17.59 -1.54
CA ASP A 155 -2.98 -18.79 -0.73
C ASP A 155 -1.54 -19.29 -0.86
N LYS A 156 -0.78 -18.73 -1.80
CA LYS A 156 0.59 -19.15 -2.10
C LYS A 156 1.57 -17.99 -1.98
N SER A 157 2.77 -18.28 -1.51
CA SER A 157 3.91 -17.37 -1.57
C SER A 157 4.38 -17.22 -3.03
N ILE A 158 3.70 -16.37 -3.80
CA ILE A 158 4.05 -16.12 -5.20
C ILE A 158 5.18 -15.10 -5.25
N ARG A 159 6.28 -15.45 -5.90
CA ARG A 159 7.45 -14.59 -6.07
C ARG A 159 7.60 -14.19 -7.53
N ASP A 160 7.68 -12.91 -7.80
CA ASP A 160 7.94 -12.40 -9.14
C ASP A 160 9.39 -12.71 -9.57
N PRO A 161 9.62 -13.44 -10.69
CA PRO A 161 10.98 -13.71 -11.17
C PRO A 161 11.78 -12.46 -11.53
N LYS A 162 11.10 -11.34 -11.78
CA LYS A 162 11.72 -10.02 -12.07
C LYS A 162 11.92 -9.18 -10.81
N GLU A 163 11.57 -9.71 -9.64
CA GLU A 163 11.76 -9.06 -8.33
C GLU A 163 11.05 -7.69 -8.20
N ARG A 164 9.88 -7.53 -8.85
CA ARG A 164 9.07 -6.30 -8.83
C ARG A 164 8.08 -6.25 -7.67
N LEU A 165 7.77 -7.41 -7.08
CA LEU A 165 6.75 -7.60 -6.07
C LEU A 165 7.36 -8.01 -4.73
N VAL A 166 6.69 -7.62 -3.66
CA VAL A 166 7.03 -8.00 -2.29
C VAL A 166 6.00 -9.00 -1.78
N VAL A 167 6.47 -10.15 -1.32
CA VAL A 167 5.63 -11.13 -0.63
C VAL A 167 5.74 -10.87 0.87
N LYS A 168 4.61 -10.60 1.50
CA LYS A 168 4.49 -10.51 2.94
C LYS A 168 3.92 -11.79 3.51
N GLY A 169 4.31 -12.07 4.73
CA GLY A 169 3.69 -13.13 5.49
C GLY A 169 2.21 -12.87 5.70
N ASN A 170 1.58 -13.94 5.96
CA ASN A 170 0.21 -14.24 6.27
C ASN A 170 -0.67 -13.03 6.65
N HIS A 171 -1.77 -12.94 5.95
CA HIS A 171 -2.82 -11.95 6.14
C HIS A 171 -3.68 -12.19 7.40
N GLY A 172 -3.27 -13.07 8.31
CA GLY A 172 -4.07 -13.45 9.46
C GLY A 172 -5.22 -14.43 9.16
N CYS A 173 -5.59 -14.59 7.90
CA CYS A 173 -6.59 -15.54 7.44
C CYS A 173 -5.97 -16.81 6.81
N GLY A 174 -4.68 -16.99 6.93
CA GLY A 174 -3.95 -18.12 6.35
C GLY A 174 -3.26 -17.82 5.03
N ASN A 175 -3.41 -16.63 4.47
CA ASN A 175 -2.98 -16.27 3.13
C ASN A 175 -1.74 -15.36 3.15
N PHE A 176 -1.04 -15.28 2.03
CA PHE A 176 0.02 -14.31 1.81
C PHE A 176 -0.58 -13.02 1.25
N THR A 177 0.08 -11.91 1.54
CA THR A 177 -0.19 -10.64 0.88
C THR A 177 0.96 -10.31 -0.06
N ILE A 178 0.66 -10.10 -1.33
CA ILE A 178 1.62 -9.69 -2.33
C ILE A 178 1.38 -8.21 -2.59
N GLU A 179 2.47 -7.44 -2.64
CA GLU A 179 2.40 -5.99 -2.67
C GLU A 179 3.41 -5.41 -3.64
N ALA A 180 3.00 -4.34 -4.31
CA ALA A 180 3.91 -3.36 -4.88
C ALA A 180 3.38 -1.94 -4.65
N PHE A 181 4.26 -0.95 -4.67
CA PHE A 181 3.91 0.42 -4.33
C PHE A 181 4.55 1.45 -5.25
N SER A 182 3.86 2.57 -5.43
CA SER A 182 4.35 3.79 -6.05
C SER A 182 4.73 4.81 -4.98
N ASN A 183 5.85 5.51 -5.17
CA ASN A 183 6.34 6.53 -4.24
C ASN A 183 5.47 7.80 -4.25
N THR A 184 4.70 8.04 -5.31
CA THR A 184 3.90 9.27 -5.48
C THR A 184 2.62 8.99 -6.27
N ALA A 185 1.54 8.64 -5.60
CA ALA A 185 0.24 8.45 -6.24
C ALA A 185 -0.61 9.74 -6.21
N ALA A 186 -1.60 9.83 -5.32
CA ALA A 186 -2.44 11.03 -5.20
C ALA A 186 -1.64 12.27 -4.78
N SER A 187 -0.44 12.12 -4.19
CA SER A 187 0.46 13.24 -3.93
C SER A 187 0.93 13.94 -5.22
N SER A 188 1.08 13.22 -6.33
CA SER A 188 1.40 13.85 -7.63
C SER A 188 0.24 14.71 -8.13
N TYR A 189 -1.01 14.28 -7.93
CA TYR A 189 -2.17 15.10 -8.27
C TYR A 189 -2.33 16.31 -7.33
N ARG A 190 -2.04 16.13 -6.03
CA ARG A 190 -1.97 17.24 -5.07
C ARG A 190 -0.88 18.24 -5.45
N TRP A 191 0.33 17.77 -5.81
CA TRP A 191 1.40 18.61 -6.29
C TRP A 191 0.97 19.43 -7.51
N TYR A 192 0.31 18.81 -8.49
CA TYR A 192 -0.22 19.54 -9.65
C TYR A 192 -1.21 20.63 -9.24
N ARG A 193 -2.17 20.32 -8.36
CA ARG A 193 -3.11 21.31 -7.81
C ARG A 193 -2.38 22.47 -7.15
N ASP A 194 -1.41 22.17 -6.29
CA ASP A 194 -0.73 23.18 -5.48
C ASP A 194 0.21 24.05 -6.28
N THR A 195 0.78 23.50 -7.38
CA THR A 195 1.76 24.20 -8.22
C THR A 195 1.12 24.98 -9.37
N PHE A 196 0.04 24.47 -9.95
CA PHE A 196 -0.51 25.02 -11.21
C PHE A 196 -1.94 25.52 -11.10
N CYS A 197 -2.67 25.28 -10.00
CA CYS A 197 -4.11 25.52 -9.94
C CYS A 197 -4.51 26.60 -8.91
N ASP A 198 -3.77 27.71 -8.81
CA ASP A 198 -4.10 28.81 -7.89
C ASP A 198 -5.46 29.42 -8.20
N TYR A 199 -5.81 29.57 -9.48
CA TYR A 199 -7.13 30.07 -9.89
C TYR A 199 -8.26 29.15 -9.42
N GLU A 200 -8.12 27.82 -9.63
CA GLU A 200 -9.12 26.85 -9.21
C GLU A 200 -9.25 26.80 -7.68
N LYS A 201 -8.14 26.94 -6.95
CA LYS A 201 -8.18 27.04 -5.47
C LYS A 201 -8.93 28.29 -5.01
N LEU A 202 -8.71 29.43 -5.66
CA LEU A 202 -9.41 30.67 -5.34
C LEU A 202 -10.90 30.57 -5.63
N MET A 203 -11.27 30.13 -6.84
CA MET A 203 -12.67 29.96 -7.25
C MET A 203 -13.43 28.96 -6.37
N ALA A 204 -12.80 27.83 -6.05
CA ALA A 204 -13.40 26.83 -5.16
C ALA A 204 -13.68 27.41 -3.77
N LYS A 205 -12.74 28.19 -3.23
CA LYS A 205 -12.91 28.85 -1.94
C LYS A 205 -14.09 29.84 -1.94
N GLU A 206 -14.26 30.61 -3.03
CA GLU A 206 -15.36 31.56 -3.18
C GLU A 206 -16.72 30.85 -3.33
N GLN A 207 -16.74 29.69 -3.98
CA GLN A 207 -17.95 28.89 -4.23
C GLN A 207 -18.27 27.89 -3.13
N GLY A 208 -17.36 27.67 -2.16
CA GLY A 208 -17.51 26.64 -1.13
C GLY A 208 -17.39 25.21 -1.69
N GLU A 209 -16.68 25.04 -2.82
CA GLU A 209 -16.43 23.75 -3.47
C GLU A 209 -15.02 23.24 -3.16
N ASP A 210 -14.75 21.95 -3.50
CA ASP A 210 -13.41 21.40 -3.48
C ASP A 210 -12.65 21.78 -4.78
N PRO A 211 -11.43 22.31 -4.71
CA PRO A 211 -10.62 22.60 -5.90
C PRO A 211 -10.47 21.42 -6.86
N TYR A 212 -10.47 20.20 -6.35
CA TYR A 212 -10.41 19.00 -7.18
C TYR A 212 -11.62 18.82 -8.08
N ASP A 213 -12.81 19.27 -7.66
CA ASP A 213 -14.01 19.18 -8.51
C ASP A 213 -13.90 20.09 -9.73
N LEU A 214 -13.34 21.30 -9.57
CA LEU A 214 -13.08 22.20 -10.69
C LEU A 214 -12.00 21.64 -11.63
N ILE A 215 -10.93 21.07 -11.09
CA ILE A 215 -9.86 20.45 -11.91
C ILE A 215 -10.41 19.22 -12.64
N ASN A 216 -11.24 18.39 -11.99
CA ASN A 216 -11.87 17.23 -12.60
C ASN A 216 -12.82 17.62 -13.75
N LYS A 217 -13.58 18.72 -13.61
CA LYS A 217 -14.40 19.28 -14.69
C LYS A 217 -13.54 19.67 -15.90
N GLN A 218 -12.35 20.24 -15.69
CA GLN A 218 -11.41 20.57 -16.77
C GLN A 218 -10.83 19.29 -17.41
N ILE A 219 -10.40 18.32 -16.62
CA ILE A 219 -9.86 17.03 -17.11
C ILE A 219 -10.86 16.36 -18.03
N ALA A 220 -12.16 16.39 -17.70
CA ALA A 220 -13.23 15.81 -18.52
C ALA A 220 -13.34 16.42 -19.93
N THR A 221 -12.82 17.63 -20.15
CA THR A 221 -12.79 18.29 -21.48
C THR A 221 -11.60 17.89 -22.36
N SER A 222 -10.64 17.15 -21.81
CA SER A 222 -9.48 16.65 -22.53
C SER A 222 -9.73 15.20 -22.99
N PRO A 223 -9.35 14.81 -24.19
CA PRO A 223 -9.53 13.43 -24.67
C PRO A 223 -8.57 12.47 -23.97
N ILE A 224 -8.86 11.18 -24.05
CA ILE A 224 -7.97 10.10 -23.60
C ILE A 224 -6.60 10.27 -24.29
N GLY A 225 -5.52 10.09 -23.51
CA GLY A 225 -4.16 10.31 -23.97
C GLY A 225 -3.74 11.78 -24.00
N ALA A 226 -4.56 12.69 -23.38
CA ALA A 226 -4.20 14.08 -23.09
C ALA A 226 -3.62 14.85 -24.29
N ASN A 227 -4.20 14.68 -25.49
CA ASN A 227 -3.72 15.27 -26.74
C ASN A 227 -2.22 15.00 -27.01
N GLY A 228 -1.72 13.82 -26.64
CA GLY A 228 -0.33 13.41 -26.86
C GLY A 228 0.64 13.77 -25.74
N ILE A 229 0.18 14.43 -24.67
CA ILE A 229 1.02 14.69 -23.51
C ILE A 229 1.14 13.42 -22.67
N THR A 230 2.36 13.11 -22.26
CA THR A 230 2.66 12.06 -21.29
C THR A 230 3.28 12.69 -20.05
N PHE A 231 2.81 12.29 -18.87
CA PHE A 231 3.43 12.64 -17.60
C PHE A 231 3.96 11.39 -16.91
N LEU A 232 5.26 11.38 -16.61
CA LEU A 232 5.86 10.39 -15.74
C LEU A 232 5.69 10.86 -14.29
N SER A 233 5.00 10.08 -13.47
CA SER A 233 4.59 10.46 -12.10
C SER A 233 5.71 10.36 -11.04
N PHE A 234 6.95 10.11 -11.44
CA PHE A 234 8.08 9.77 -10.57
C PHE A 234 8.67 10.96 -9.82
N LEU A 235 7.86 11.77 -9.16
CA LEU A 235 8.32 12.97 -8.44
C LEU A 235 9.28 12.65 -7.27
N GLN A 236 9.22 11.43 -6.74
CA GLN A 236 10.13 10.91 -5.70
C GLN A 236 10.82 9.60 -6.12
N GLY A 237 11.13 9.47 -7.41
CA GLY A 237 11.64 8.23 -7.97
C GLY A 237 10.53 7.26 -8.36
N ALA A 238 10.85 6.31 -9.24
CA ALA A 238 9.95 5.24 -9.61
C ALA A 238 10.00 4.11 -8.57
N GLY A 239 8.83 3.68 -8.14
CA GLY A 239 8.63 2.49 -7.31
C GLY A 239 8.07 1.32 -8.11
N GLY A 240 7.51 0.34 -7.41
CA GLY A 240 6.77 -0.77 -8.00
C GLY A 240 7.52 -1.52 -9.07
N ALA A 241 6.90 -1.66 -10.23
CA ALA A 241 7.43 -2.48 -11.31
C ALA A 241 8.71 -1.93 -11.98
N ARG A 242 9.08 -0.66 -11.76
CA ARG A 242 10.20 0.00 -12.45
C ARG A 242 11.43 0.26 -11.59
N ILE A 243 11.29 0.34 -10.30
CA ILE A 243 12.30 0.61 -9.25
C ILE A 243 13.53 1.37 -9.73
N ASN A 244 13.40 2.70 -9.82
CA ASN A 244 14.51 3.59 -10.12
C ASN A 244 14.42 4.86 -9.26
N GLY A 245 15.21 4.96 -8.19
CA GLY A 245 15.25 6.11 -7.31
C GLY A 245 15.77 7.41 -7.96
N LYS A 246 16.37 7.33 -9.16
CA LYS A 246 16.83 8.49 -9.92
C LYS A 246 15.77 9.06 -10.87
N ALA A 247 14.74 8.29 -11.20
CA ALA A 247 13.65 8.77 -12.05
C ALA A 247 13.01 10.04 -11.48
N ARG A 248 12.56 10.93 -12.36
CA ARG A 248 11.94 12.21 -11.97
C ARG A 248 10.67 12.46 -12.75
N GLY A 249 9.75 13.24 -12.15
CA GLY A 249 8.54 13.70 -12.80
C GLY A 249 8.86 14.47 -14.08
N THR A 250 8.19 14.10 -15.18
CA THR A 250 8.53 14.65 -16.51
C THR A 250 7.29 14.76 -17.37
N PHE A 251 7.11 15.93 -18.00
CA PHE A 251 6.12 16.12 -19.08
C PHE A 251 6.81 16.00 -20.44
N VAL A 252 6.22 15.25 -21.36
CA VAL A 252 6.67 15.09 -22.75
C VAL A 252 5.50 15.27 -23.71
N GLY A 253 5.74 15.85 -24.88
CA GLY A 253 4.74 16.00 -25.93
C GLY A 253 3.96 17.30 -25.91
N MET A 254 4.36 18.30 -25.13
CA MET A 254 3.72 19.63 -25.10
C MET A 254 3.97 20.40 -26.41
N THR A 255 2.95 21.15 -26.86
CA THR A 255 2.98 22.06 -28.01
C THR A 255 2.40 23.42 -27.65
N LEU A 256 2.43 24.37 -28.54
CA LEU A 256 1.76 25.67 -28.35
C LEU A 256 0.24 25.55 -28.18
N GLY A 257 -0.36 24.46 -28.64
CA GLY A 257 -1.79 24.17 -28.48
C GLY A 257 -2.15 23.45 -27.17
N THR A 258 -1.16 23.12 -26.33
CA THR A 258 -1.39 22.43 -25.06
C THR A 258 -2.23 23.28 -24.11
N ARG A 259 -3.32 22.72 -23.63
CA ARG A 259 -4.21 23.35 -22.64
C ARG A 259 -3.89 22.85 -21.24
N LYS A 260 -4.23 23.62 -20.22
CA LYS A 260 -4.11 23.23 -18.81
C LYS A 260 -4.88 21.93 -18.52
N ALA A 261 -6.06 21.75 -19.13
CA ALA A 261 -6.87 20.54 -19.06
C ALA A 261 -6.11 19.29 -19.51
N ASP A 262 -5.30 19.43 -20.59
CA ASP A 262 -4.52 18.33 -21.13
C ASP A 262 -3.36 17.94 -20.19
N MET A 263 -2.72 18.93 -19.58
CA MET A 263 -1.69 18.69 -18.55
C MET A 263 -2.29 18.01 -17.30
N ALA A 264 -3.44 18.49 -16.82
CA ALA A 264 -4.13 17.90 -15.67
C ALA A 264 -4.51 16.44 -15.93
N ARG A 265 -5.03 16.16 -17.14
CA ARG A 265 -5.36 14.80 -17.56
C ARG A 265 -4.12 13.91 -17.65
N ALA A 266 -3.04 14.40 -18.23
CA ALA A 266 -1.79 13.66 -18.32
C ALA A 266 -1.24 13.27 -16.95
N VAL A 267 -1.39 14.14 -15.93
CA VAL A 267 -0.99 13.83 -14.54
C VAL A 267 -1.84 12.68 -13.99
N MET A 268 -3.17 12.75 -14.13
CA MET A 268 -4.07 11.70 -13.63
C MET A 268 -3.84 10.37 -14.35
N GLU A 269 -3.70 10.39 -15.68
CA GLU A 269 -3.38 9.21 -16.49
C GLU A 269 -2.00 8.63 -16.14
N GLY A 270 -0.97 9.46 -15.96
CA GLY A 270 0.38 9.02 -15.62
C GLY A 270 0.44 8.29 -14.27
N ILE A 271 -0.33 8.75 -13.28
CA ILE A 271 -0.49 8.04 -12.00
C ILE A 271 -1.16 6.68 -12.22
N CYS A 272 -2.22 6.64 -13.03
CA CYS A 272 -2.90 5.37 -13.35
C CYS A 272 -1.98 4.41 -14.11
N TYR A 273 -1.15 4.89 -15.03
CA TYR A 273 -0.21 4.03 -15.78
C TYR A 273 0.87 3.42 -14.87
N GLU A 274 1.39 4.18 -13.91
CA GLU A 274 2.31 3.63 -12.91
C GLU A 274 1.64 2.54 -12.06
N MET A 275 0.40 2.74 -11.63
CA MET A 275 -0.36 1.72 -10.90
C MET A 275 -0.71 0.51 -11.79
N TYR A 276 -0.94 0.73 -13.07
CA TYR A 276 -1.17 -0.34 -14.03
C TYR A 276 0.08 -1.21 -14.24
N ASP A 277 1.27 -0.63 -14.25
CA ASP A 277 2.53 -1.40 -14.23
C ASP A 277 2.60 -2.38 -13.06
N ILE A 278 2.12 -1.95 -11.88
CA ILE A 278 2.07 -2.79 -10.67
C ILE A 278 1.07 -3.94 -10.86
N ILE A 279 -0.16 -3.63 -11.26
CA ILE A 279 -1.21 -4.63 -11.48
C ILE A 279 -0.75 -5.67 -12.52
N ARG A 280 -0.14 -5.21 -13.62
CA ARG A 280 0.42 -6.12 -14.63
C ARG A 280 1.57 -6.98 -14.08
N ALA A 281 2.40 -6.45 -13.19
CA ALA A 281 3.46 -7.24 -12.58
C ALA A 281 2.88 -8.36 -11.70
N GLU A 282 1.77 -8.10 -11.00
CA GLU A 282 1.04 -9.10 -10.23
C GLU A 282 0.45 -10.18 -11.14
N GLU A 283 -0.25 -9.78 -12.21
CA GLU A 283 -0.83 -10.71 -13.19
C GLU A 283 0.23 -11.54 -13.94
N ASP A 284 1.33 -10.91 -14.40
CA ASP A 284 2.47 -11.58 -15.03
C ASP A 284 3.11 -12.65 -14.12
N SER A 285 2.99 -12.47 -12.81
CA SER A 285 3.49 -13.42 -11.80
C SER A 285 2.51 -14.57 -11.52
N GLY A 286 1.37 -14.59 -12.23
CA GLY A 286 0.36 -15.64 -12.11
C GLY A 286 -0.69 -15.38 -11.03
N ILE A 287 -0.75 -14.14 -10.51
CA ILE A 287 -1.78 -13.72 -9.56
C ILE A 287 -3.05 -13.40 -10.34
N LYS A 288 -4.17 -13.98 -9.92
CA LYS A 288 -5.48 -13.70 -10.49
C LYS A 288 -6.07 -12.45 -9.83
N ILE A 289 -6.51 -11.49 -10.64
CA ILE A 289 -7.26 -10.32 -10.19
C ILE A 289 -8.61 -10.31 -10.89
N ASP A 290 -9.69 -10.46 -10.15
CA ASP A 290 -11.06 -10.41 -10.68
C ASP A 290 -11.68 -9.02 -10.51
N LYS A 291 -11.31 -8.32 -9.44
CA LYS A 291 -11.83 -7.00 -9.06
C LYS A 291 -10.83 -6.24 -8.19
N ILE A 292 -10.93 -4.93 -8.19
CA ILE A 292 -10.10 -4.04 -7.40
C ILE A 292 -10.98 -3.23 -6.45
N ARG A 293 -10.71 -3.28 -5.16
CA ARG A 293 -11.33 -2.44 -4.13
C ARG A 293 -10.46 -1.23 -3.89
N LEU A 294 -11.05 -0.05 -4.06
CA LEU A 294 -10.33 1.21 -3.99
C LEU A 294 -10.56 1.89 -2.64
N ALA A 295 -9.45 2.19 -1.96
CA ALA A 295 -9.41 3.01 -0.76
C ALA A 295 -8.61 4.29 -0.98
N GLY A 296 -8.85 5.31 -0.15
CA GLY A 296 -8.14 6.58 -0.20
C GLY A 296 -8.86 7.67 -0.99
N GLY A 297 -8.17 8.82 -1.12
CA GLY A 297 -8.80 10.05 -1.66
C GLY A 297 -9.27 9.97 -3.10
N ALA A 298 -8.65 9.14 -3.93
CA ALA A 298 -9.03 8.95 -5.33
C ALA A 298 -10.45 8.36 -5.50
N ALA A 299 -10.93 7.60 -4.51
CA ALA A 299 -12.28 7.02 -4.49
C ALA A 299 -13.40 8.08 -4.54
N LYS A 300 -13.10 9.33 -4.16
CA LYS A 300 -14.06 10.46 -4.19
C LYS A 300 -14.29 11.01 -5.59
N SER A 301 -13.43 10.71 -6.58
CA SER A 301 -13.54 11.22 -7.95
C SER A 301 -14.13 10.18 -8.89
N PRO A 302 -15.40 10.32 -9.34
CA PRO A 302 -15.99 9.41 -10.33
C PRO A 302 -15.20 9.32 -11.62
N LEU A 303 -14.64 10.44 -12.08
CA LEU A 303 -13.79 10.49 -13.27
C LEU A 303 -12.55 9.63 -13.11
N TRP A 304 -11.86 9.74 -11.96
CA TRP A 304 -10.64 8.97 -11.70
C TRP A 304 -10.94 7.47 -11.53
N CYS A 305 -12.05 7.14 -10.85
CA CYS A 305 -12.48 5.75 -10.69
C CYS A 305 -12.79 5.08 -12.04
N GLN A 306 -13.50 5.76 -12.94
CA GLN A 306 -13.77 5.25 -14.29
C GLN A 306 -12.48 5.13 -15.10
N MET A 307 -11.59 6.13 -15.03
CA MET A 307 -10.28 6.09 -15.70
C MET A 307 -9.45 4.88 -15.23
N MET A 308 -9.42 4.61 -13.93
CA MET A 308 -8.76 3.41 -13.39
C MET A 308 -9.41 2.13 -13.91
N ALA A 309 -10.74 2.02 -13.91
CA ALA A 309 -11.43 0.85 -14.43
C ALA A 309 -11.05 0.58 -15.90
N ASP A 310 -11.05 1.63 -16.73
CA ASP A 310 -10.77 1.52 -18.16
C ASP A 310 -9.30 1.15 -18.45
N ILE A 311 -8.35 1.74 -17.70
CA ILE A 311 -6.91 1.48 -17.87
C ILE A 311 -6.53 0.11 -17.33
N PHE A 312 -7.03 -0.26 -16.14
CA PHE A 312 -6.69 -1.53 -15.49
C PHE A 312 -7.44 -2.71 -16.10
N LYS A 313 -8.55 -2.44 -16.79
CA LYS A 313 -9.45 -3.44 -17.38
C LYS A 313 -10.11 -4.34 -16.33
N HIS A 314 -10.25 -3.82 -15.11
CA HIS A 314 -10.87 -4.50 -13.97
C HIS A 314 -11.97 -3.64 -13.36
N PRO A 315 -13.03 -4.25 -12.82
CA PRO A 315 -14.03 -3.51 -12.02
C PRO A 315 -13.39 -2.84 -10.81
N ILE A 316 -13.69 -1.57 -10.61
CA ILE A 316 -13.26 -0.79 -9.43
C ILE A 316 -14.44 -0.64 -8.48
N GLN A 317 -14.32 -1.23 -7.29
CA GLN A 317 -15.32 -1.18 -6.23
C GLN A 317 -14.95 -0.13 -5.18
N ILE A 318 -15.90 0.71 -4.83
CA ILE A 318 -15.75 1.76 -3.80
C ILE A 318 -16.33 1.25 -2.49
N LEU A 319 -15.54 1.33 -1.43
CA LEU A 319 -15.95 0.91 -0.09
C LEU A 319 -16.80 2.00 0.60
N GLU A 320 -17.78 1.59 1.39
CA GLU A 320 -18.61 2.49 2.23
C GLU A 320 -17.75 3.19 3.28
N ASN A 321 -16.82 2.46 3.87
CA ASN A 321 -15.93 2.98 4.89
C ASN A 321 -14.56 3.33 4.29
N GLY A 322 -14.23 4.61 4.28
CA GLY A 322 -12.91 5.08 3.83
C GLY A 322 -11.76 4.69 4.77
N GLU A 323 -12.07 4.30 6.03
CA GLU A 323 -11.11 3.92 7.07
C GLU A 323 -10.96 2.39 7.18
N ALA A 324 -10.70 1.73 6.05
CA ALA A 324 -10.59 0.28 5.97
C ALA A 324 -9.55 -0.29 6.96
N GLY A 325 -8.46 0.45 7.25
CA GLY A 325 -7.45 0.01 8.23
C GLY A 325 -8.00 -0.11 9.64
N CYS A 326 -8.77 0.89 10.10
CA CYS A 326 -9.41 0.85 11.42
C CYS A 326 -10.49 -0.24 11.49
N LEU A 327 -11.26 -0.41 10.40
CA LEU A 327 -12.23 -1.50 10.32
C LEU A 327 -11.55 -2.86 10.41
N GLY A 328 -10.48 -3.09 9.66
CA GLY A 328 -9.73 -4.35 9.70
C GLY A 328 -9.17 -4.67 11.08
N ALA A 329 -8.61 -3.67 11.78
CA ALA A 329 -8.15 -3.83 13.16
C ALA A 329 -9.30 -4.24 14.10
N ALA A 330 -10.49 -3.62 13.94
CA ALA A 330 -11.68 -3.97 14.71
C ALA A 330 -12.19 -5.39 14.37
N LEU A 331 -12.13 -5.79 13.09
CA LEU A 331 -12.51 -7.14 12.66
C LEU A 331 -11.58 -8.21 13.26
N TYR A 332 -10.25 -7.97 13.28
CA TYR A 332 -9.32 -8.87 13.97
C TYR A 332 -9.67 -9.02 15.46
N ALA A 333 -9.96 -7.91 16.14
CA ALA A 333 -10.40 -7.96 17.53
C ALA A 333 -11.72 -8.76 17.68
N GLY A 334 -12.67 -8.55 16.77
CA GLY A 334 -13.94 -9.29 16.72
C GLY A 334 -13.75 -10.81 16.59
N VAL A 335 -12.81 -11.24 15.73
CA VAL A 335 -12.42 -12.65 15.62
C VAL A 335 -11.82 -13.14 16.93
N GLY A 336 -10.92 -12.38 17.53
CA GLY A 336 -10.21 -12.75 18.76
C GLY A 336 -11.10 -12.92 19.97
N VAL A 337 -12.18 -12.15 20.08
CA VAL A 337 -13.16 -12.26 21.17
C VAL A 337 -14.36 -13.17 20.83
N GLY A 338 -14.36 -13.79 19.65
CA GLY A 338 -15.41 -14.70 19.22
C GLY A 338 -16.72 -14.03 18.77
N ALA A 339 -16.68 -12.73 18.45
CA ALA A 339 -17.82 -12.04 17.82
C ALA A 339 -18.03 -12.50 16.37
N TYR A 340 -16.98 -12.95 15.71
CA TYR A 340 -16.99 -13.64 14.43
C TYR A 340 -16.29 -15.00 14.58
N LYS A 341 -16.77 -15.99 13.86
CA LYS A 341 -16.21 -17.34 13.88
C LYS A 341 -14.77 -17.37 13.32
N ASP A 342 -14.55 -16.64 12.24
CA ASP A 342 -13.30 -16.57 11.50
C ASP A 342 -13.21 -15.28 10.65
N CYS A 343 -12.08 -15.09 9.98
CA CYS A 343 -11.87 -13.93 9.13
C CYS A 343 -12.80 -13.87 7.92
N HIS A 344 -13.20 -15.01 7.35
CA HIS A 344 -14.13 -15.03 6.21
C HIS A 344 -15.52 -14.55 6.63
N GLU A 345 -15.97 -14.90 7.82
CA GLU A 345 -17.23 -14.37 8.38
C GLU A 345 -17.11 -12.87 8.66
N ALA A 346 -16.01 -12.45 9.29
CA ALA A 346 -15.76 -11.04 9.59
C ALA A 346 -15.67 -10.18 8.33
N ALA A 347 -15.06 -10.68 7.25
CA ALA A 347 -14.94 -9.95 5.98
C ALA A 347 -16.29 -9.70 5.27
N LYS A 348 -17.37 -10.43 5.63
CA LYS A 348 -18.71 -10.19 5.06
C LYS A 348 -19.34 -8.87 5.54
N VAL A 349 -18.73 -8.21 6.52
CA VAL A 349 -19.14 -6.86 6.96
C VAL A 349 -18.82 -5.80 5.89
N ASP A 350 -17.95 -6.12 4.93
CA ASP A 350 -17.64 -5.21 3.82
C ASP A 350 -18.90 -4.81 3.03
N ARG A 351 -18.99 -3.53 2.72
CA ARG A 351 -20.06 -2.94 1.93
C ARG A 351 -19.49 -2.13 0.79
N THR A 352 -19.60 -2.68 -0.40
CA THR A 352 -19.33 -1.94 -1.64
C THR A 352 -20.52 -1.05 -1.94
N THR A 353 -20.28 0.26 -2.05
CA THR A 353 -21.34 1.26 -2.32
C THR A 353 -21.51 1.53 -3.80
N LYS A 354 -20.45 1.38 -4.59
CA LYS A 354 -20.45 1.66 -6.01
C LYS A 354 -19.40 0.83 -6.73
N GLU A 355 -19.71 0.44 -7.97
CA GLU A 355 -18.79 -0.22 -8.88
C GLU A 355 -18.67 0.56 -10.19
N TYR A 356 -17.46 0.68 -10.70
CA TYR A 356 -17.14 1.21 -12.02
C TYR A 356 -16.67 0.06 -12.90
N THR A 357 -17.49 -0.26 -13.88
CA THR A 357 -17.18 -1.31 -14.86
C THR A 357 -16.30 -0.73 -15.98
N PRO A 358 -15.25 -1.47 -16.42
CA PRO A 358 -14.43 -1.06 -17.55
C PRO A 358 -15.25 -0.83 -18.82
N ASN A 359 -14.93 0.22 -19.57
CA ASN A 359 -15.52 0.47 -20.89
C ASN A 359 -14.56 -0.02 -22.00
N PRO A 360 -14.86 -1.11 -22.72
CA PRO A 360 -14.00 -1.65 -23.77
C PRO A 360 -13.73 -0.67 -24.92
N ASP A 361 -14.64 0.27 -25.19
CA ASP A 361 -14.46 1.27 -26.25
C ASP A 361 -13.25 2.20 -26.01
N ASN A 362 -12.83 2.33 -24.75
CA ASN A 362 -11.70 3.16 -24.34
C ASN A 362 -10.36 2.43 -24.37
N TYR A 363 -10.36 1.10 -24.46
CA TYR A 363 -9.13 0.28 -24.31
C TYR A 363 -8.05 0.65 -25.33
N ALA A 364 -8.40 0.72 -26.62
CA ALA A 364 -7.42 1.01 -27.65
C ALA A 364 -6.71 2.36 -27.46
N ALA A 365 -7.46 3.37 -27.02
CA ALA A 365 -6.91 4.70 -26.76
C ALA A 365 -6.00 4.72 -25.52
N TYR A 366 -6.40 4.06 -24.42
CA TYR A 366 -5.56 3.95 -23.24
C TYR A 366 -4.34 3.05 -23.45
N ASP A 367 -4.46 1.95 -24.19
CA ASP A 367 -3.32 1.09 -24.53
C ASP A 367 -2.26 1.85 -25.35
N ALA A 368 -2.68 2.67 -26.30
CA ALA A 368 -1.78 3.51 -27.08
C ALA A 368 -1.08 4.58 -26.21
N ALA A 369 -1.82 5.18 -25.28
CA ALA A 369 -1.27 6.18 -24.36
C ALA A 369 -0.34 5.53 -23.30
N TYR A 370 -0.70 4.38 -22.80
CA TYR A 370 0.17 3.60 -21.88
C TYR A 370 1.45 3.14 -22.58
N LYS A 371 1.35 2.66 -23.84
CA LYS A 371 2.55 2.33 -24.60
C LYS A 371 3.49 3.53 -24.73
N ARG A 372 2.97 4.72 -25.02
CA ARG A 372 3.76 5.95 -25.08
C ARG A 372 4.40 6.29 -23.72
N PHE A 373 3.68 6.10 -22.60
CA PHE A 373 4.23 6.26 -21.26
C PHE A 373 5.44 5.33 -21.05
N CYS A 374 5.35 4.06 -21.43
CA CYS A 374 6.45 3.11 -21.37
C CYS A 374 7.63 3.53 -22.25
N ASP A 375 7.37 3.88 -23.53
CA ASP A 375 8.41 4.30 -24.47
C ASP A 375 9.17 5.55 -23.97
N VAL A 376 8.47 6.52 -23.39
CA VAL A 376 9.06 7.73 -22.80
C VAL A 376 9.94 7.37 -21.60
N TYR A 377 9.44 6.53 -20.69
CA TYR A 377 10.24 6.08 -19.54
C TYR A 377 11.52 5.38 -20.02
N ASP A 378 11.41 4.40 -20.91
CA ASP A 378 12.55 3.61 -21.40
C ASP A 378 13.61 4.47 -22.11
N ALA A 379 13.18 5.54 -22.79
CA ALA A 379 14.10 6.47 -23.43
C ALA A 379 14.85 7.34 -22.42
N LEU A 380 14.19 7.78 -21.33
CA LEU A 380 14.78 8.63 -20.30
C LEU A 380 15.62 7.80 -19.32
N ASP A 381 15.19 6.61 -18.96
CA ASP A 381 15.90 5.71 -18.05
C ASP A 381 17.31 5.38 -18.55
N LYS A 382 17.46 5.15 -19.85
CA LYS A 382 18.74 4.82 -20.49
C LYS A 382 19.73 5.97 -20.58
N LYS A 383 19.27 7.23 -20.53
CA LYS A 383 20.09 8.39 -20.87
C LYS A 383 20.12 9.49 -19.83
N ILE A 384 19.10 9.60 -19.00
CA ILE A 384 18.89 10.75 -18.13
C ILE A 384 18.77 10.34 -16.67
N PHE A 385 18.07 9.26 -16.38
CA PHE A 385 17.89 8.70 -15.05
C PHE A 385 18.99 7.70 -14.72
#